data_4079a6c8a70d62cd3a709f94c56c0ce6
#
_entry.id   4079a6c8a70d62cd3a709f94c56c0ce6
#
_cell.length_a   1.000
_cell.length_b   1.000
_cell.length_c   1.000
_cell.angle_alpha   90.00
_cell.angle_beta   90.00
_cell.angle_gamma   90.00
#
_symmetry.space_group_name_H-M   'P 1'
#
loop_
_entity.id
_entity.type
_entity.pdbx_description
1 polymer ?
#
loop_
_entity_poly.entity_id
_entity_poly.type
_entity_poly.pdbx_seq_one_letter_code
_entity_poly.pdbx_strand_id
1 'polypeptide(L)'
;MSVVVADKCSKWYGHVLGVSDVSWTLGGGIVGLLGPNGAGKSTLIKMMGGLLRPSRGTLTVFGASPFDSALVRRRIGYAPEHEKTWDELTAIELVTAMAKLAGVPSSKAPRAAADALEQMGMTYAKDRRVKGFSKGMRQRTKLATAIAHDPDFLLLDEPLTGVDPKARIEIVEQIKRLGEAGKTIVISSHVLYEIEALTSDIVVIYRGQILAEGNVYEIRKLIDRHPHRIRVECDKPRAIASALAGEDHVARIIFERGAILVETRDPDRCYEQIGDSVLANGVAVTTLTSPDNNLGAVFEYLTGDGGHRE
;
A
#
# COMPACT_ATOMS: atom_id res chain seq x y z
N MET A 1 -1.11 -15.84 19.06
CA MET A 1 -2.60 -15.72 18.95
C MET A 1 -2.89 -14.88 17.71
N SER A 2 -3.87 -15.28 16.89
CA SER A 2 -4.25 -14.53 15.71
C SER A 2 -4.97 -13.23 16.08
N VAL A 3 -4.57 -12.12 15.46
CA VAL A 3 -5.21 -10.80 15.64
C VAL A 3 -6.46 -10.70 14.79
N VAL A 4 -6.37 -11.12 13.52
CA VAL A 4 -7.51 -11.15 12.59
C VAL A 4 -7.70 -12.58 12.09
N VAL A 5 -8.95 -13.02 12.00
CA VAL A 5 -9.35 -14.26 11.32
C VAL A 5 -10.56 -13.95 10.44
N ALA A 6 -10.38 -14.07 9.15
CA ALA A 6 -11.44 -14.01 8.15
C ALA A 6 -11.66 -15.41 7.58
N ASP A 7 -12.91 -15.87 7.55
CA ASP A 7 -13.31 -17.17 6.97
C ASP A 7 -14.42 -16.95 5.95
N LYS A 8 -14.08 -17.19 4.68
CA LYS A 8 -14.95 -17.05 3.49
C LYS A 8 -15.74 -15.73 3.47
N CYS A 9 -15.06 -14.66 3.87
CA CYS A 9 -15.65 -13.33 3.95
C CYS A 9 -15.96 -12.75 2.59
N SER A 10 -17.22 -12.32 2.40
CA SER A 10 -17.65 -11.58 1.22
C SER A 10 -18.41 -10.32 1.63
N LYS A 11 -18.27 -9.25 0.83
CA LYS A 11 -18.98 -7.99 1.01
C LYS A 11 -19.59 -7.50 -0.30
N TRP A 12 -20.89 -7.33 -0.29
CA TRP A 12 -21.66 -6.80 -1.39
C TRP A 12 -22.16 -5.39 -1.09
N TYR A 13 -22.14 -4.52 -2.08
CA TYR A 13 -22.79 -3.21 -2.11
C TYR A 13 -23.87 -3.22 -3.19
N GLY A 14 -25.10 -3.62 -2.81
CA GLY A 14 -26.12 -3.94 -3.79
C GLY A 14 -25.67 -5.07 -4.71
N HIS A 15 -25.46 -4.78 -5.99
CA HIS A 15 -24.99 -5.75 -7.00
C HIS A 15 -23.46 -5.75 -7.18
N VAL A 16 -22.75 -4.84 -6.54
CA VAL A 16 -21.29 -4.73 -6.67
C VAL A 16 -20.62 -5.54 -5.58
N LEU A 17 -19.74 -6.46 -5.99
CA LEU A 17 -18.92 -7.28 -5.10
C LEU A 17 -17.63 -6.52 -4.77
N GLY A 18 -17.47 -6.14 -3.50
CA GLY A 18 -16.29 -5.44 -3.02
C GLY A 18 -15.19 -6.36 -2.51
N VAL A 19 -15.58 -7.47 -1.84
CA VAL A 19 -14.69 -8.53 -1.35
C VAL A 19 -15.38 -9.86 -1.56
N SER A 20 -14.66 -10.88 -2.05
CA SER A 20 -15.18 -12.18 -2.45
C SER A 20 -14.40 -13.33 -1.82
N ASP A 21 -15.06 -14.08 -0.98
CA ASP A 21 -14.58 -15.37 -0.41
C ASP A 21 -13.16 -15.29 0.21
N VAL A 22 -12.89 -14.19 0.92
CA VAL A 22 -11.59 -13.97 1.56
C VAL A 22 -11.47 -14.82 2.80
N SER A 23 -10.47 -15.70 2.82
CA SER A 23 -10.02 -16.45 3.99
C SER A 23 -8.59 -16.03 4.30
N TRP A 24 -8.38 -15.45 5.49
CA TRP A 24 -7.09 -14.87 5.87
C TRP A 24 -6.91 -14.83 7.38
N THR A 25 -5.68 -15.10 7.82
CA THR A 25 -5.31 -15.06 9.25
C THR A 25 -4.07 -14.21 9.48
N LEU A 26 -4.21 -13.17 10.30
CA LEU A 26 -3.10 -12.29 10.69
C LEU A 26 -2.66 -12.58 12.12
N GLY A 27 -1.39 -12.92 12.31
CA GLY A 27 -0.80 -13.18 13.63
C GLY A 27 -0.32 -11.93 14.36
N GLY A 28 0.22 -10.95 13.66
CA GLY A 28 0.79 -9.71 14.20
C GLY A 28 1.82 -9.11 13.25
N GLY A 29 2.54 -8.08 13.73
CA GLY A 29 3.54 -7.35 12.93
C GLY A 29 2.93 -6.35 11.95
N ILE A 30 3.76 -5.87 11.02
CA ILE A 30 3.32 -4.97 9.94
C ILE A 30 3.07 -5.80 8.70
N VAL A 31 1.87 -5.71 8.13
CA VAL A 31 1.48 -6.38 6.88
C VAL A 31 0.98 -5.38 5.86
N GLY A 32 1.54 -5.46 4.66
CA GLY A 32 1.12 -4.66 3.51
C GLY A 32 -0.04 -5.31 2.77
N LEU A 33 -1.17 -4.59 2.64
CA LEU A 33 -2.30 -4.99 1.81
C LEU A 33 -2.17 -4.31 0.44
N LEU A 34 -1.69 -5.03 -0.53
CA LEU A 34 -1.30 -4.54 -1.85
C LEU A 34 -2.36 -4.83 -2.89
N GLY A 35 -2.70 -3.84 -3.73
CA GLY A 35 -3.68 -4.05 -4.81
C GLY A 35 -4.02 -2.77 -5.56
N PRO A 36 -4.51 -2.86 -6.81
CA PRO A 36 -4.93 -1.69 -7.58
C PRO A 36 -6.14 -1.00 -6.94
N ASN A 37 -6.47 0.18 -7.46
CA ASN A 37 -7.69 0.88 -7.05
C ASN A 37 -8.92 0.04 -7.40
N GLY A 38 -9.86 -0.05 -6.47
CA GLY A 38 -11.04 -0.90 -6.63
C GLY A 38 -10.83 -2.39 -6.31
N ALA A 39 -9.61 -2.83 -5.93
CA ALA A 39 -9.33 -4.24 -5.62
C ALA A 39 -10.04 -4.79 -4.38
N GLY A 40 -10.61 -3.93 -3.52
CA GLY A 40 -11.28 -4.34 -2.29
C GLY A 40 -10.52 -3.99 -1.00
N LYS A 41 -9.32 -3.36 -1.07
CA LYS A 41 -8.48 -3.00 0.08
C LYS A 41 -9.25 -2.26 1.18
N SER A 42 -9.81 -1.09 0.84
CA SER A 42 -10.57 -0.27 1.80
C SER A 42 -11.82 -0.98 2.33
N THR A 43 -12.43 -1.86 1.54
CA THR A 43 -13.57 -2.68 1.99
C THR A 43 -13.13 -3.66 3.08
N LEU A 44 -12.03 -4.38 2.85
CA LEU A 44 -11.47 -5.33 3.83
C LEU A 44 -11.02 -4.59 5.10
N ILE A 45 -10.32 -3.46 4.97
CA ILE A 45 -9.92 -2.61 6.11
C ILE A 45 -11.13 -2.14 6.91
N LYS A 46 -12.19 -1.66 6.25
CA LYS A 46 -13.41 -1.23 6.93
C LYS A 46 -14.15 -2.37 7.63
N MET A 47 -14.11 -3.59 7.08
CA MET A 47 -14.65 -4.77 7.77
C MET A 47 -13.82 -5.10 9.02
N MET A 48 -12.49 -5.09 8.94
CA MET A 48 -11.60 -5.28 10.11
C MET A 48 -11.78 -4.19 11.16
N GLY A 49 -12.02 -2.95 10.74
CA GLY A 49 -12.32 -1.82 11.62
C GLY A 49 -13.72 -1.82 12.24
N GLY A 50 -14.58 -2.78 11.88
CA GLY A 50 -15.95 -2.84 12.37
C GLY A 50 -16.89 -1.76 11.81
N LEU A 51 -16.50 -1.11 10.70
CA LEU A 51 -17.31 -0.12 10.00
C LEU A 51 -18.27 -0.77 8.99
N LEU A 52 -17.95 -1.98 8.54
CA LEU A 52 -18.75 -2.77 7.61
C LEU A 52 -18.90 -4.19 8.14
N ARG A 53 -20.13 -4.71 8.10
CA ARG A 53 -20.41 -6.12 8.38
C ARG A 53 -20.19 -6.94 7.09
N PRO A 54 -19.52 -8.10 7.15
CA PRO A 54 -19.52 -9.05 6.04
C PRO A 54 -20.96 -9.40 5.60
N SER A 55 -21.18 -9.56 4.30
CA SER A 55 -22.44 -10.05 3.76
C SER A 55 -22.55 -11.57 3.84
N ARG A 56 -21.40 -12.26 3.79
CA ARG A 56 -21.25 -13.72 4.00
C ARG A 56 -19.93 -14.01 4.71
N GLY A 57 -19.82 -15.18 5.29
CA GLY A 57 -18.66 -15.61 6.05
C GLY A 57 -18.53 -14.89 7.40
N THR A 58 -17.39 -15.06 8.05
CA THR A 58 -17.12 -14.47 9.37
C THR A 58 -15.80 -13.70 9.37
N LEU A 59 -15.75 -12.61 10.12
CA LEU A 59 -14.53 -11.87 10.40
C LEU A 59 -14.46 -11.55 11.88
N THR A 60 -13.37 -11.96 12.51
CA THR A 60 -13.09 -11.66 13.91
C THR A 60 -11.78 -10.91 14.04
N VAL A 61 -11.73 -10.01 15.01
CA VAL A 61 -10.52 -9.32 15.45
C VAL A 61 -10.42 -9.56 16.96
N PHE A 62 -9.25 -10.02 17.42
CA PHE A 62 -9.06 -10.45 18.81
C PHE A 62 -10.12 -11.46 19.28
N GLY A 63 -10.58 -12.35 18.38
CA GLY A 63 -11.52 -13.42 18.66
C GLY A 63 -13.00 -13.02 18.69
N ALA A 64 -13.36 -11.75 18.39
CA ALA A 64 -14.76 -11.31 18.34
C ALA A 64 -15.05 -10.44 17.11
N SER A 65 -16.34 -10.34 16.73
CA SER A 65 -16.78 -9.51 15.61
C SER A 65 -16.51 -8.01 15.92
N PRO A 66 -15.69 -7.31 15.12
CA PRO A 66 -15.43 -5.91 15.37
C PRO A 66 -16.65 -5.03 15.09
N PHE A 67 -17.58 -5.48 14.24
CA PHE A 67 -18.84 -4.77 13.98
C PHE A 67 -19.76 -4.78 15.19
N ASP A 68 -19.82 -5.89 15.91
CA ASP A 68 -20.76 -6.08 17.03
C ASP A 68 -20.14 -5.70 18.38
N SER A 69 -18.80 -5.69 18.51
CA SER A 69 -18.10 -5.46 19.79
C SER A 69 -17.44 -4.09 19.89
N ALA A 70 -17.98 -3.21 20.73
CA ALA A 70 -17.35 -1.94 21.07
C ALA A 70 -16.00 -2.13 21.79
N LEU A 71 -15.83 -3.20 22.56
CA LEU A 71 -14.57 -3.51 23.25
C LEU A 71 -13.46 -3.81 22.24
N VAL A 72 -13.77 -4.55 21.18
CA VAL A 72 -12.80 -4.80 20.10
C VAL A 72 -12.46 -3.50 19.38
N ARG A 73 -13.44 -2.67 19.02
CA ARG A 73 -13.18 -1.40 18.33
C ARG A 73 -12.31 -0.42 19.13
N ARG A 74 -12.38 -0.43 20.46
CA ARG A 74 -11.48 0.38 21.31
C ARG A 74 -10.01 -0.01 21.21
N ARG A 75 -9.72 -1.22 20.72
CA ARG A 75 -8.36 -1.71 20.49
C ARG A 75 -7.88 -1.48 19.07
N ILE A 76 -8.71 -0.87 18.23
CA ILE A 76 -8.43 -0.64 16.80
C ILE A 76 -8.27 0.86 16.54
N GLY A 77 -7.15 1.26 15.96
CA GLY A 77 -6.94 2.58 15.39
C GLY A 77 -7.15 2.54 13.88
N TYR A 78 -7.87 3.50 13.33
CA TYR A 78 -8.15 3.56 11.90
C TYR A 78 -7.81 4.93 11.32
N ALA A 79 -6.99 4.94 10.28
CA ALA A 79 -6.68 6.12 9.47
C ALA A 79 -7.20 5.88 8.05
N PRO A 80 -8.33 6.48 7.65
CA PRO A 80 -8.91 6.32 6.32
C PRO A 80 -8.09 7.02 5.23
N GLU A 81 -8.22 6.61 3.97
CA GLU A 81 -7.58 7.27 2.82
C GLU A 81 -8.03 8.73 2.71
N HIS A 82 -9.34 8.94 2.62
CA HIS A 82 -9.93 10.26 2.48
C HIS A 82 -10.64 10.68 3.77
N GLU A 83 -10.30 11.86 4.25
CA GLU A 83 -11.00 12.51 5.35
C GLU A 83 -11.45 13.91 4.97
N LYS A 84 -12.69 14.23 5.36
CA LYS A 84 -13.04 15.63 5.60
C LYS A 84 -12.43 15.99 6.95
N THR A 85 -11.31 16.68 6.94
CA THR A 85 -10.70 17.21 8.15
C THR A 85 -11.61 18.34 8.70
N TRP A 86 -11.72 18.41 10.02
CA TRP A 86 -12.33 19.58 10.66
C TRP A 86 -11.32 20.73 10.65
N ASP A 87 -11.26 21.42 9.53
CA ASP A 87 -10.23 22.40 9.19
C ASP A 87 -10.13 23.57 10.17
N GLU A 88 -11.21 23.89 10.87
CA GLU A 88 -11.26 24.99 11.83
C GLU A 88 -10.65 24.63 13.21
N LEU A 89 -10.49 23.33 13.51
CA LEU A 89 -9.86 22.88 14.74
C LEU A 89 -8.35 22.99 14.64
N THR A 90 -7.70 23.19 15.78
CA THR A 90 -6.26 22.95 15.92
C THR A 90 -5.97 21.46 15.95
N ALA A 91 -4.72 21.05 15.66
CA ALA A 91 -4.35 19.64 15.68
C ALA A 91 -4.61 19.01 17.05
N ILE A 92 -4.28 19.71 18.13
CA ILE A 92 -4.49 19.20 19.50
C ILE A 92 -5.98 19.07 19.84
N GLU A 93 -6.84 20.01 19.40
CA GLU A 93 -8.28 19.92 19.58
C GLU A 93 -8.88 18.75 18.82
N LEU A 94 -8.47 18.54 17.56
CA LEU A 94 -8.91 17.44 16.72
C LEU A 94 -8.52 16.09 17.35
N VAL A 95 -7.23 15.90 17.68
CA VAL A 95 -6.77 14.63 18.24
C VAL A 95 -7.38 14.37 19.63
N THR A 96 -7.56 15.42 20.46
CA THR A 96 -8.26 15.29 21.74
C THR A 96 -9.71 14.84 21.56
N ALA A 97 -10.45 15.42 20.59
CA ALA A 97 -11.82 15.03 20.31
C ALA A 97 -11.89 13.56 19.86
N MET A 98 -10.99 13.12 18.98
CA MET A 98 -10.92 11.73 18.51
C MET A 98 -10.57 10.76 19.62
N ALA A 99 -9.61 11.11 20.49
CA ALA A 99 -9.27 10.30 21.65
C ALA A 99 -10.48 10.08 22.59
N LYS A 100 -11.28 11.13 22.83
CA LYS A 100 -12.53 11.02 23.62
C LYS A 100 -13.55 10.10 22.94
N LEU A 101 -13.74 10.23 21.64
CA LEU A 101 -14.64 9.36 20.86
C LEU A 101 -14.20 7.91 20.89
N ALA A 102 -12.89 7.65 20.91
CA ALA A 102 -12.33 6.32 21.06
C ALA A 102 -12.43 5.75 22.48
N GLY A 103 -12.89 6.55 23.47
CA GLY A 103 -13.15 6.12 24.84
C GLY A 103 -12.09 6.50 25.84
N VAL A 104 -11.14 7.37 25.50
CA VAL A 104 -10.19 7.94 26.46
C VAL A 104 -10.95 8.89 27.41
N PRO A 105 -10.81 8.77 28.74
CA PRO A 105 -11.43 9.67 29.69
C PRO A 105 -11.13 11.14 29.39
N SER A 106 -12.12 12.02 29.51
CA SER A 106 -11.99 13.44 29.16
C SER A 106 -10.83 14.14 29.88
N SER A 107 -10.50 13.73 31.11
CA SER A 107 -9.37 14.25 31.89
C SER A 107 -8.01 13.83 31.36
N LYS A 108 -7.90 12.68 30.63
CA LYS A 108 -6.67 12.14 30.08
C LYS A 108 -6.50 12.44 28.57
N ALA A 109 -7.59 12.73 27.88
CA ALA A 109 -7.58 12.90 26.42
C ALA A 109 -6.63 14.01 25.92
N PRO A 110 -6.51 15.19 26.55
CA PRO A 110 -5.57 16.21 26.10
C PRO A 110 -4.10 15.74 26.14
N ARG A 111 -3.72 14.99 27.20
CA ARG A 111 -2.37 14.42 27.30
C ARG A 111 -2.15 13.35 26.25
N ALA A 112 -3.07 12.40 26.11
CA ALA A 112 -2.99 11.36 25.08
C ALA A 112 -2.88 11.95 23.65
N ALA A 113 -3.58 13.05 23.39
CA ALA A 113 -3.48 13.77 22.12
C ALA A 113 -2.11 14.43 21.91
N ALA A 114 -1.54 15.04 22.99
CA ALA A 114 -0.21 15.63 22.92
C ALA A 114 0.86 14.58 22.66
N ASP A 115 0.81 13.45 23.38
CA ASP A 115 1.73 12.32 23.24
C ASP A 115 1.64 11.71 21.82
N ALA A 116 0.42 11.58 21.26
CA ALA A 116 0.21 11.08 19.90
C ALA A 116 0.75 12.04 18.83
N LEU A 117 0.56 13.35 19.00
CA LEU A 117 1.12 14.37 18.10
C LEU A 117 2.65 14.42 18.18
N GLU A 118 3.23 14.20 19.35
CA GLU A 118 4.68 14.10 19.53
C GLU A 118 5.23 12.88 18.79
N GLN A 119 4.63 11.70 18.95
CA GLN A 119 5.01 10.49 18.21
C GLN A 119 4.97 10.68 16.70
N MET A 120 4.03 11.50 16.21
CA MET A 120 3.92 11.83 14.78
C MET A 120 4.75 13.06 14.37
N GLY A 121 5.64 13.58 15.25
CA GLY A 121 6.50 14.72 14.97
C GLY A 121 5.73 16.02 14.70
N MET A 122 4.56 16.20 15.32
CA MET A 122 3.66 17.34 15.10
C MET A 122 3.59 18.32 16.26
N THR A 123 4.45 18.19 17.28
CA THR A 123 4.47 19.06 18.47
C THR A 123 4.57 20.54 18.11
N TYR A 124 5.40 20.89 17.11
CA TYR A 124 5.61 22.27 16.66
C TYR A 124 4.36 22.93 16.03
N ALA A 125 3.40 22.14 15.60
CA ALA A 125 2.20 22.61 14.92
C ALA A 125 0.90 22.26 15.67
N LYS A 126 0.98 21.72 16.89
CA LYS A 126 -0.17 21.20 17.65
C LYS A 126 -1.27 22.24 17.88
N ASP A 127 -0.90 23.51 18.06
CA ASP A 127 -1.81 24.62 18.36
C ASP A 127 -2.23 25.39 17.08
N ARG A 128 -1.77 24.94 15.90
CA ARG A 128 -2.16 25.53 14.61
C ARG A 128 -3.40 24.84 14.06
N ARG A 129 -4.26 25.61 13.36
CA ARG A 129 -5.44 25.08 12.67
C ARG A 129 -5.04 24.16 11.52
N VAL A 130 -5.77 23.05 11.38
CA VAL A 130 -5.54 22.02 10.37
C VAL A 130 -5.72 22.55 8.95
N LYS A 131 -6.56 23.58 8.73
CA LYS A 131 -6.78 24.26 7.45
C LYS A 131 -5.47 24.71 6.78
N GLY A 132 -4.50 25.17 7.57
CA GLY A 132 -3.19 25.65 7.08
C GLY A 132 -2.12 24.56 6.94
N PHE A 133 -2.46 23.28 7.06
CA PHE A 133 -1.49 22.19 7.01
C PHE A 133 -1.18 21.74 5.58
N SER A 134 0.10 21.41 5.34
CA SER A 134 0.49 20.65 4.16
C SER A 134 -0.14 19.26 4.17
N LYS A 135 -0.14 18.56 3.04
CA LYS A 135 -0.68 17.20 2.95
C LYS A 135 0.03 16.24 3.92
N GLY A 136 1.37 16.32 4.03
CA GLY A 136 2.14 15.53 5.01
C GLY A 136 1.79 15.86 6.46
N MET A 137 1.56 17.13 6.81
CA MET A 137 1.11 17.52 8.15
C MET A 137 -0.30 16.99 8.45
N ARG A 138 -1.23 17.07 7.49
CA ARG A 138 -2.58 16.50 7.63
C ARG A 138 -2.52 15.00 7.85
N GLN A 139 -1.69 14.32 7.07
CA GLN A 139 -1.52 12.87 7.18
C GLN A 139 -0.95 12.45 8.55
N ARG A 140 0.10 13.13 9.03
CA ARG A 140 0.66 12.87 10.37
C ARG A 140 -0.35 13.18 11.49
N THR A 141 -1.14 14.23 11.36
CA THR A 141 -2.22 14.54 12.30
C THR A 141 -3.29 13.44 12.28
N LYS A 142 -3.65 12.94 11.11
CA LYS A 142 -4.59 11.82 10.94
C LYS A 142 -4.06 10.53 11.60
N LEU A 143 -2.78 10.22 11.42
CA LEU A 143 -2.16 9.09 12.13
C LEU A 143 -2.17 9.31 13.65
N ALA A 144 -1.93 10.53 14.12
CA ALA A 144 -2.04 10.86 15.55
C ALA A 144 -3.47 10.59 16.08
N THR A 145 -4.53 10.89 15.29
CA THR A 145 -5.90 10.55 15.73
C THR A 145 -6.11 9.05 15.85
N ALA A 146 -5.49 8.24 14.99
CA ALA A 146 -5.63 6.80 15.01
C ALA A 146 -4.91 6.14 16.19
N ILE A 147 -3.86 6.75 16.73
CA ILE A 147 -3.06 6.17 17.82
C ILE A 147 -3.34 6.77 19.20
N ALA A 148 -4.08 7.88 19.31
CA ALA A 148 -4.25 8.64 20.54
C ALA A 148 -4.92 7.88 21.70
N HIS A 149 -5.63 6.79 21.41
CA HIS A 149 -6.26 5.93 22.41
C HIS A 149 -5.44 4.66 22.71
N ASP A 150 -4.19 4.60 22.23
CA ASP A 150 -3.24 3.51 22.39
C ASP A 150 -3.76 2.13 21.91
N PRO A 151 -4.21 2.00 20.66
CA PRO A 151 -4.75 0.75 20.13
C PRO A 151 -3.65 -0.33 19.99
N ASP A 152 -4.06 -1.60 20.03
CA ASP A 152 -3.18 -2.75 19.75
C ASP A 152 -3.08 -3.04 18.25
N PHE A 153 -4.10 -2.66 17.49
CA PHE A 153 -4.22 -2.93 16.06
C PHE A 153 -4.48 -1.65 15.27
N LEU A 154 -3.68 -1.38 14.25
CA LEU A 154 -3.77 -0.21 13.39
C LEU A 154 -4.16 -0.60 11.96
N LEU A 155 -5.11 0.13 11.42
CA LEU A 155 -5.59 0.02 10.05
C LEU A 155 -5.31 1.32 9.32
N LEU A 156 -4.37 1.31 8.38
CA LEU A 156 -3.90 2.49 7.67
C LEU A 156 -4.25 2.34 6.18
N ASP A 157 -5.22 3.12 5.72
CA ASP A 157 -5.70 3.05 4.34
C ASP A 157 -5.02 4.12 3.50
N GLU A 158 -4.11 3.70 2.58
CA GLU A 158 -3.32 4.54 1.67
C GLU A 158 -2.61 5.72 2.38
N PRO A 159 -1.86 5.50 3.48
CA PRO A 159 -1.34 6.60 4.30
C PRO A 159 -0.22 7.41 3.64
N LEU A 160 0.38 6.93 2.57
CA LEU A 160 1.49 7.59 1.88
C LEU A 160 1.06 8.30 0.58
N THR A 161 -0.21 8.13 0.18
CA THR A 161 -0.73 8.67 -1.08
C THR A 161 -0.68 10.19 -1.14
N GLY A 162 0.06 10.70 -2.14
CA GLY A 162 0.20 12.12 -2.45
C GLY A 162 0.94 12.94 -1.38
N VAL A 163 1.70 12.30 -0.52
CA VAL A 163 2.63 12.93 0.41
C VAL A 163 3.95 13.19 -0.32
N ASP A 164 4.58 14.33 -0.03
CA ASP A 164 5.90 14.65 -0.60
C ASP A 164 6.98 13.66 -0.12
N PRO A 165 8.10 13.49 -0.87
CA PRO A 165 9.11 12.47 -0.55
C PRO A 165 9.70 12.58 0.85
N LYS A 166 9.92 13.79 1.36
CA LYS A 166 10.49 14.01 2.70
C LYS A 166 9.50 13.57 3.79
N ALA A 167 8.27 14.05 3.72
CA ALA A 167 7.24 13.69 4.68
C ALA A 167 6.90 12.18 4.61
N ARG A 168 7.04 11.54 3.43
CA ARG A 168 6.87 10.10 3.27
C ARG A 168 7.89 9.31 4.08
N ILE A 169 9.17 9.67 4.02
CA ILE A 169 10.23 9.02 4.82
C ILE A 169 9.91 9.13 6.31
N GLU A 170 9.54 10.33 6.78
CA GLU A 170 9.19 10.56 8.17
C GLU A 170 7.99 9.70 8.63
N ILE A 171 6.95 9.58 7.80
CA ILE A 171 5.76 8.74 8.09
C ILE A 171 6.13 7.26 8.12
N VAL A 172 6.95 6.79 7.19
CA VAL A 172 7.44 5.39 7.16
C VAL A 172 8.18 5.05 8.46
N GLU A 173 9.09 5.92 8.90
CA GLU A 173 9.82 5.72 10.15
C GLU A 173 8.88 5.70 11.38
N GLN A 174 7.86 6.57 11.41
CA GLN A 174 6.88 6.61 12.49
C GLN A 174 6.06 5.32 12.54
N ILE A 175 5.62 4.79 11.39
CA ILE A 175 4.88 3.53 11.30
C ILE A 175 5.76 2.36 11.76
N LYS A 176 7.04 2.32 11.35
CA LYS A 176 7.99 1.29 11.80
C LYS A 176 8.16 1.29 13.32
N ARG A 177 8.34 2.46 13.93
CA ARG A 177 8.44 2.59 15.39
C ARG A 177 7.19 2.06 16.11
N LEU A 178 6.00 2.27 15.56
CA LEU A 178 4.77 1.71 16.11
C LEU A 178 4.77 0.17 16.03
N GLY A 179 5.25 -0.41 14.94
CA GLY A 179 5.43 -1.86 14.80
C GLY A 179 6.46 -2.42 15.78
N GLU A 180 7.61 -1.75 15.93
CA GLU A 180 8.67 -2.10 16.90
C GLU A 180 8.17 -2.01 18.36
N ALA A 181 7.22 -1.11 18.63
CA ALA A 181 6.53 -1.01 19.92
C ALA A 181 5.48 -2.14 20.13
N GLY A 182 5.39 -3.12 19.23
CA GLY A 182 4.52 -4.28 19.34
C GLY A 182 3.11 -4.08 18.80
N LYS A 183 2.82 -2.98 18.11
CA LYS A 183 1.52 -2.78 17.45
C LYS A 183 1.40 -3.69 16.23
N THR A 184 0.24 -4.29 16.04
CA THR A 184 -0.10 -4.95 14.78
C THR A 184 -0.61 -3.89 13.79
N ILE A 185 -0.12 -3.90 12.56
CA ILE A 185 -0.46 -2.86 11.57
C ILE A 185 -0.81 -3.50 10.24
N VAL A 186 -1.98 -3.17 9.69
CA VAL A 186 -2.31 -3.43 8.30
C VAL A 186 -2.31 -2.11 7.56
N ILE A 187 -1.47 -2.02 6.52
CA ILE A 187 -1.32 -0.84 5.71
C ILE A 187 -1.66 -1.16 4.24
N SER A 188 -2.61 -0.42 3.66
CA SER A 188 -2.89 -0.56 2.24
C SER A 188 -2.04 0.37 1.39
N SER A 189 -1.64 -0.10 0.23
CA SER A 189 -1.11 0.72 -0.86
C SER A 189 -1.39 0.06 -2.22
N HIS A 190 -1.39 0.87 -3.27
CA HIS A 190 -1.36 0.41 -4.65
C HIS A 190 0.06 0.49 -5.23
N VAL A 191 1.04 0.84 -4.41
CA VAL A 191 2.44 1.07 -4.77
C VAL A 191 3.34 0.10 -4.00
N LEU A 192 3.99 -0.83 -4.70
CA LEU A 192 4.78 -1.89 -4.07
C LEU A 192 5.94 -1.34 -3.23
N TYR A 193 6.73 -0.41 -3.75
CA TYR A 193 7.89 0.13 -3.05
C TYR A 193 7.53 0.87 -1.73
N GLU A 194 6.29 1.38 -1.61
CA GLU A 194 5.80 1.98 -0.37
C GLU A 194 5.62 0.92 0.73
N ILE A 195 5.14 -0.25 0.35
CA ILE A 195 5.00 -1.39 1.27
C ILE A 195 6.36 -1.97 1.62
N GLU A 196 7.25 -2.17 0.63
CA GLU A 196 8.62 -2.68 0.85
C GLU A 196 9.45 -1.80 1.79
N ALA A 197 9.20 -0.50 1.77
CA ALA A 197 9.81 0.41 2.73
C ALA A 197 9.39 0.16 4.19
N LEU A 198 8.28 -0.56 4.43
CA LEU A 198 7.69 -0.79 5.74
C LEU A 198 7.83 -2.24 6.22
N THR A 199 7.62 -3.20 5.33
CA THR A 199 7.58 -4.63 5.66
C THR A 199 7.88 -5.50 4.45
N SER A 200 8.35 -6.71 4.71
CA SER A 200 8.46 -7.77 3.71
C SER A 200 7.18 -8.64 3.62
N ASP A 201 6.28 -8.55 4.60
CA ASP A 201 5.09 -9.39 4.65
C ASP A 201 3.92 -8.70 3.96
N ILE A 202 3.42 -9.30 2.88
CA ILE A 202 2.39 -8.71 2.05
C ILE A 202 1.23 -9.67 1.78
N VAL A 203 0.07 -9.08 1.58
CA VAL A 203 -1.14 -9.73 1.06
C VAL A 203 -1.54 -9.00 -0.21
N VAL A 204 -1.60 -9.72 -1.30
CA VAL A 204 -1.98 -9.20 -2.61
C VAL A 204 -3.48 -9.43 -2.83
N ILE A 205 -4.25 -8.34 -3.00
CA ILE A 205 -5.69 -8.41 -3.26
C ILE A 205 -6.02 -7.88 -4.65
N TYR A 206 -6.88 -8.60 -5.37
CA TYR A 206 -7.34 -8.22 -6.70
C TYR A 206 -8.78 -8.67 -6.92
N ARG A 207 -9.62 -7.79 -7.49
CA ARG A 207 -11.06 -8.05 -7.74
C ARG A 207 -11.79 -8.65 -6.52
N GLY A 208 -11.41 -8.21 -5.32
CA GLY A 208 -12.01 -8.63 -4.07
C GLY A 208 -11.47 -9.96 -3.50
N GLN A 209 -10.51 -10.61 -4.12
CA GLN A 209 -9.92 -11.87 -3.68
C GLN A 209 -8.46 -11.71 -3.29
N ILE A 210 -7.99 -12.49 -2.31
CA ILE A 210 -6.56 -12.61 -2.01
C ILE A 210 -5.95 -13.55 -3.05
N LEU A 211 -4.97 -13.04 -3.80
CA LEU A 211 -4.24 -13.80 -4.82
C LEU A 211 -2.96 -14.43 -4.28
N ALA A 212 -2.29 -13.74 -3.38
CA ALA A 212 -1.04 -14.20 -2.79
C ALA A 212 -0.88 -13.62 -1.39
N GLU A 213 -0.19 -14.36 -0.53
CA GLU A 213 0.17 -13.99 0.82
C GLU A 213 1.59 -14.49 1.08
N GLY A 214 2.43 -13.68 1.72
CA GLY A 214 3.77 -14.09 2.12
C GLY A 214 4.81 -12.99 1.98
N ASN A 215 6.06 -13.41 1.85
CA ASN A 215 7.19 -12.49 1.72
C ASN A 215 7.25 -11.88 0.31
N VAL A 216 7.45 -10.56 0.25
CA VAL A 216 7.53 -9.81 -1.01
C VAL A 216 8.57 -10.37 -1.97
N TYR A 217 9.71 -10.85 -1.46
CA TYR A 217 10.77 -11.44 -2.28
C TYR A 217 10.34 -12.78 -2.92
N GLU A 218 9.53 -13.58 -2.22
CA GLU A 218 8.98 -14.82 -2.77
C GLU A 218 7.93 -14.53 -3.84
N ILE A 219 7.10 -13.53 -3.60
CA ILE A 219 6.10 -13.08 -4.58
C ILE A 219 6.80 -12.50 -5.82
N ARG A 220 7.87 -11.73 -5.65
CA ARG A 220 8.70 -11.27 -6.77
C ARG A 220 9.28 -12.42 -7.59
N LYS A 221 9.83 -13.47 -6.96
CA LYS A 221 10.33 -14.65 -7.68
C LYS A 221 9.26 -15.34 -8.53
N LEU A 222 8.00 -15.26 -8.16
CA LEU A 222 6.90 -15.78 -8.99
C LEU A 222 6.70 -14.91 -10.24
N ILE A 223 6.95 -13.61 -10.14
CA ILE A 223 6.90 -12.64 -11.25
C ILE A 223 8.13 -12.79 -12.13
N ASP A 224 9.32 -12.95 -11.53
CA ASP A 224 10.61 -13.08 -12.22
C ASP A 224 10.71 -14.36 -13.11
N ARG A 225 9.75 -15.28 -12.99
CA ARG A 225 9.59 -16.39 -13.94
C ARG A 225 9.11 -15.94 -15.32
N HIS A 226 8.57 -14.75 -15.42
CA HIS A 226 8.16 -14.13 -16.70
C HIS A 226 9.22 -13.12 -17.13
N PRO A 227 9.54 -13.04 -18.44
CA PRO A 227 10.50 -12.05 -18.92
C PRO A 227 10.02 -10.64 -18.62
N HIS A 228 10.91 -9.80 -18.05
CA HIS A 228 10.64 -8.39 -17.83
C HIS A 228 10.56 -7.65 -19.17
N ARG A 229 9.65 -6.69 -19.27
CA ARG A 229 9.46 -5.85 -20.45
C ARG A 229 10.10 -4.49 -20.25
N ILE A 230 11.01 -4.12 -21.16
CA ILE A 230 11.67 -2.82 -21.20
C ILE A 230 11.30 -2.16 -22.51
N ARG A 231 10.64 -1.00 -22.44
CA ARG A 231 10.26 -0.23 -23.62
C ARG A 231 11.20 0.95 -23.80
N VAL A 232 11.83 1.04 -24.96
CA VAL A 232 12.80 2.08 -25.33
C VAL A 232 12.29 2.85 -26.53
N GLU A 233 11.95 4.13 -26.34
CA GLU A 233 11.64 5.07 -27.43
C GLU A 233 12.94 5.79 -27.83
N CYS A 234 13.32 5.65 -29.09
CA CYS A 234 14.57 6.22 -29.59
C CYS A 234 14.55 6.44 -31.11
N ASP A 235 15.50 7.21 -31.60
CA ASP A 235 15.66 7.52 -33.03
C ASP A 235 16.22 6.33 -33.85
N LYS A 236 17.00 5.43 -33.20
CA LYS A 236 17.65 4.28 -33.86
C LYS A 236 17.34 2.95 -33.18
N PRO A 237 16.07 2.49 -33.14
CA PRO A 237 15.68 1.29 -32.41
C PRO A 237 16.39 0.01 -32.90
N ARG A 238 16.77 -0.05 -34.21
CA ARG A 238 17.51 -1.19 -34.74
C ARG A 238 18.93 -1.33 -34.18
N ALA A 239 19.60 -0.23 -33.81
CA ALA A 239 20.93 -0.29 -33.22
C ALA A 239 20.91 -0.98 -31.86
N ILE A 240 19.94 -0.61 -31.00
CA ILE A 240 19.75 -1.25 -29.71
C ILE A 240 19.33 -2.72 -29.87
N ALA A 241 18.38 -2.99 -30.80
CA ALA A 241 17.94 -4.35 -31.04
C ALA A 241 19.10 -5.26 -31.52
N SER A 242 19.99 -4.77 -32.39
CA SER A 242 21.16 -5.54 -32.86
C SER A 242 22.16 -5.85 -31.75
N ALA A 243 22.33 -4.95 -30.79
CA ALA A 243 23.21 -5.18 -29.66
C ALA A 243 22.65 -6.24 -28.68
N LEU A 244 21.32 -6.36 -28.60
CA LEU A 244 20.65 -7.27 -27.68
C LEU A 244 20.26 -8.61 -28.31
N ALA A 245 20.19 -8.73 -29.62
CA ALA A 245 19.63 -9.90 -30.32
C ALA A 245 20.41 -11.23 -30.12
N GLY A 246 21.67 -11.15 -29.69
CA GLY A 246 22.51 -12.34 -29.44
C GLY A 246 22.62 -12.74 -27.97
N GLU A 247 21.98 -12.00 -27.08
CA GLU A 247 22.13 -12.17 -25.65
C GLU A 247 21.17 -13.24 -25.09
N ASP A 248 21.70 -14.14 -24.29
CA ASP A 248 21.01 -15.31 -23.73
C ASP A 248 19.86 -14.96 -22.76
N HIS A 249 19.96 -13.79 -22.11
CA HIS A 249 18.92 -13.29 -21.21
C HIS A 249 17.77 -12.60 -21.94
N VAL A 250 17.91 -12.27 -23.23
CA VAL A 250 16.85 -11.61 -24.04
C VAL A 250 15.96 -12.68 -24.67
N ALA A 251 14.70 -12.71 -24.22
CA ALA A 251 13.72 -13.67 -24.70
C ALA A 251 13.05 -13.23 -26.02
N ARG A 252 12.83 -11.91 -26.19
CA ARG A 252 12.11 -11.37 -27.34
C ARG A 252 12.40 -9.89 -27.53
N ILE A 253 12.43 -9.45 -28.79
CA ILE A 253 12.48 -8.04 -29.18
C ILE A 253 11.34 -7.77 -30.15
N ILE A 254 10.49 -6.79 -29.83
CA ILE A 254 9.35 -6.38 -30.62
C ILE A 254 9.57 -4.94 -31.06
N PHE A 255 9.45 -4.70 -32.37
CA PHE A 255 9.50 -3.34 -32.91
C PHE A 255 8.14 -2.70 -32.88
N GLU A 256 8.07 -1.52 -32.31
CA GLU A 256 6.90 -0.65 -32.32
C GLU A 256 7.23 0.63 -33.11
N ARG A 257 6.22 1.46 -33.38
CA ARG A 257 6.44 2.74 -34.09
C ARG A 257 7.27 3.69 -33.24
N GLY A 258 8.57 3.85 -33.61
CA GLY A 258 9.52 4.71 -32.87
C GLY A 258 10.04 4.14 -31.55
N ALA A 259 9.81 2.86 -31.29
CA ALA A 259 10.24 2.20 -30.06
C ALA A 259 10.61 0.73 -30.30
N ILE A 260 11.30 0.14 -29.32
CA ILE A 260 11.40 -1.31 -29.16
C ILE A 260 10.88 -1.71 -27.78
N LEU A 261 10.26 -2.87 -27.71
CA LEU A 261 9.93 -3.57 -26.49
C LEU A 261 10.83 -4.80 -26.38
N VAL A 262 11.63 -4.86 -25.33
CA VAL A 262 12.55 -5.96 -25.04
C VAL A 262 11.98 -6.78 -23.91
N GLU A 263 11.83 -8.09 -24.09
CA GLU A 263 11.49 -9.04 -23.04
C GLU A 263 12.78 -9.73 -22.59
N THR A 264 13.16 -9.56 -21.32
CA THR A 264 14.41 -10.07 -20.75
C THR A 264 14.20 -10.81 -19.44
N ARG A 265 15.05 -11.81 -19.18
CA ARG A 265 15.10 -12.54 -17.90
C ARG A 265 16.06 -11.93 -16.90
N ASP A 266 16.91 -10.99 -17.33
CA ASP A 266 17.85 -10.25 -16.51
C ASP A 266 17.74 -8.76 -16.85
N PRO A 267 16.85 -8.02 -16.14
CA PRO A 267 16.61 -6.63 -16.43
C PRO A 267 17.83 -5.74 -16.19
N ASP A 268 18.63 -6.01 -15.14
CA ASP A 268 19.78 -5.19 -14.78
C ASP A 268 20.84 -5.25 -15.88
N ARG A 269 21.18 -6.45 -16.33
CA ARG A 269 22.11 -6.66 -17.45
C ARG A 269 21.56 -6.04 -18.76
N CYS A 270 20.26 -6.14 -18.97
CA CYS A 270 19.64 -5.53 -20.14
C CYS A 270 19.72 -4.01 -20.13
N TYR A 271 19.50 -3.36 -18.97
CA TYR A 271 19.65 -1.90 -18.83
C TYR A 271 21.10 -1.46 -19.09
N GLU A 272 22.09 -2.15 -18.56
CA GLU A 272 23.51 -1.88 -18.81
C GLU A 272 23.83 -1.94 -20.31
N GLN A 273 23.42 -3.00 -20.99
CA GLN A 273 23.66 -3.18 -22.43
C GLN A 273 22.90 -2.17 -23.31
N ILE A 274 21.69 -1.78 -22.94
CA ILE A 274 20.98 -0.68 -23.58
C ILE A 274 21.81 0.61 -23.43
N GLY A 275 22.32 0.91 -22.23
CA GLY A 275 23.16 2.06 -21.97
C GLY A 275 24.43 2.06 -22.82
N ASP A 276 25.14 0.93 -22.88
CA ASP A 276 26.35 0.78 -23.70
C ASP A 276 26.05 0.97 -25.19
N SER A 277 24.95 0.38 -25.68
CA SER A 277 24.51 0.54 -27.08
C SER A 277 24.15 1.98 -27.41
N VAL A 278 23.50 2.68 -26.49
CA VAL A 278 23.16 4.12 -26.64
C VAL A 278 24.43 4.95 -26.80
N LEU A 279 25.43 4.73 -25.95
CA LEU A 279 26.70 5.44 -25.99
C LEU A 279 27.51 5.11 -27.24
N ALA A 280 27.63 3.83 -27.59
CA ALA A 280 28.43 3.37 -28.73
C ALA A 280 27.88 3.81 -30.08
N ASN A 281 26.55 3.88 -30.24
CA ASN A 281 25.88 4.17 -31.52
C ASN A 281 25.35 5.61 -31.60
N GLY A 282 25.51 6.43 -30.57
CA GLY A 282 24.98 7.79 -30.51
C GLY A 282 23.46 7.80 -30.71
N VAL A 283 22.75 6.97 -29.97
CA VAL A 283 21.29 6.85 -30.03
C VAL A 283 20.65 7.90 -29.14
N ALA A 284 19.69 8.66 -29.65
CA ALA A 284 18.89 9.58 -28.84
C ALA A 284 17.68 8.83 -28.25
N VAL A 285 17.72 8.57 -26.93
CA VAL A 285 16.61 7.95 -26.20
C VAL A 285 15.69 9.03 -25.67
N THR A 286 14.43 8.95 -26.03
CA THR A 286 13.38 9.89 -25.56
C THR A 286 12.72 9.37 -24.28
N THR A 287 12.47 8.07 -24.23
CA THR A 287 11.77 7.43 -23.09
C THR A 287 12.33 6.03 -22.88
N LEU A 288 12.60 5.70 -21.59
CA LEU A 288 12.96 4.36 -21.15
C LEU A 288 12.02 3.99 -20.01
N THR A 289 11.17 2.99 -20.21
CA THR A 289 10.17 2.56 -19.23
C THR A 289 10.14 1.04 -19.11
N SER A 290 9.76 0.56 -17.93
CA SER A 290 9.42 -0.85 -17.73
C SER A 290 7.91 -0.94 -17.49
N PRO A 291 7.12 -1.33 -18.49
CA PRO A 291 5.67 -1.49 -18.35
C PRO A 291 5.28 -2.47 -17.24
N ASP A 292 6.16 -3.44 -16.96
CA ASP A 292 5.93 -4.53 -15.99
C ASP A 292 6.37 -4.19 -14.57
N ASN A 293 6.99 -3.03 -14.34
CA ASN A 293 7.42 -2.58 -13.02
C ASN A 293 6.26 -1.99 -12.19
N ASN A 294 5.04 -2.19 -12.63
CA ASN A 294 3.85 -1.77 -11.92
C ASN A 294 3.06 -2.98 -11.41
N LEU A 295 2.32 -2.75 -10.36
CA LEU A 295 1.42 -3.74 -9.76
C LEU A 295 0.40 -4.33 -10.75
N GLY A 296 0.02 -3.60 -11.79
CA GLY A 296 -0.88 -4.09 -12.82
C GLY A 296 -0.31 -5.30 -13.55
N ALA A 297 0.97 -5.25 -13.92
CA ALA A 297 1.66 -6.38 -14.53
C ALA A 297 1.75 -7.59 -13.58
N VAL A 298 2.07 -7.35 -12.28
CA VAL A 298 2.05 -8.41 -11.26
C VAL A 298 0.68 -9.10 -11.22
N PHE A 299 -0.40 -8.32 -11.27
CA PHE A 299 -1.76 -8.85 -11.26
C PHE A 299 -2.12 -9.57 -12.54
N GLU A 300 -1.74 -9.05 -13.72
CA GLU A 300 -1.95 -9.73 -15.00
C GLU A 300 -1.24 -11.08 -15.02
N TYR A 301 -0.02 -11.19 -14.50
CA TYR A 301 0.72 -12.44 -14.38
C TYR A 301 0.10 -13.41 -13.38
N LEU A 302 -0.31 -12.95 -12.20
CA LEU A 302 -0.95 -13.80 -11.19
C LEU A 302 -2.36 -14.28 -11.59
N THR A 303 -3.07 -13.52 -12.43
CA THR A 303 -4.44 -13.85 -12.84
C THR A 303 -4.51 -14.59 -14.18
N GLY A 304 -3.40 -14.73 -14.91
CA GLY A 304 -3.37 -15.35 -16.23
C GLY A 304 -4.03 -14.50 -17.33
N ASP A 305 -4.45 -13.26 -17.02
CA ASP A 305 -5.08 -12.35 -17.99
C ASP A 305 -4.07 -11.71 -18.98
N GLY A 306 -2.77 -11.98 -18.82
CA GLY A 306 -1.69 -11.43 -19.66
C GLY A 306 -1.56 -12.03 -21.07
N GLY A 307 -2.44 -12.93 -21.45
CA GLY A 307 -2.32 -13.72 -22.70
C GLY A 307 -3.16 -13.29 -23.89
N HIS A 308 -4.13 -12.41 -23.77
CA HIS A 308 -5.02 -12.04 -24.88
C HIS A 308 -5.41 -10.56 -24.84
N ARG A 309 -4.57 -9.70 -25.40
CA ARG A 309 -5.01 -8.51 -26.13
C ARG A 309 -4.24 -8.48 -27.44
N GLU A 310 -4.92 -8.98 -28.51
CA GLU A 310 -4.60 -8.70 -29.90
C GLU A 310 -4.72 -7.20 -30.20
#